data_9bb51da07023cacb8477da95730e0a28
#
_entry.id   9bb51da07023cacb8477da95730e0a28
#
_cell.length_a   1.000
_cell.length_b   1.000
_cell.length_c   1.000
_cell.angle_alpha   90.00
_cell.angle_beta   90.00
_cell.angle_gamma   90.00
#
_symmetry.space_group_name_H-M   'P 1'
#
loop_
_entity.id
_entity.type
_entity.pdbx_description
1 polymer ?
#
loop_
_entity_poly.entity_id
_entity_poly.type
_entity_poly.pdbx_seq_one_letter_code
_entity_poly.pdbx_strand_id
1 'polypeptide(L)'
;SYVYVIFEDGTDLYWARSRVLEYLNQVQGKLPAGVSSEIGPDATGVGWIFEYALVDRSGKHDLSELRSLQDWFLKFELKTIPNVAEVASVGGVVKQYQIQVNPVKLSQYGISLPEVKQALESSNQEAGGSSVEMAEAEYMVRASGYLQSIDDFNNIVLKTGENGVPVYLRDVARVQTGPEMRRGIAELNGQGEVAGGVVILRSGKNARDVITAVRDKLETLKASLPEGVEIVTTYDRSQLIDRAIDNLSSKLLEEFIVVAIVCALFLWHVRSALVAIISLPLGLCIAFIVMHFQGLNANIMSLGGIAIAVGAMVDAAIVMIENAHKRLEEWDHQHPGEQIDNATRWKVITDASVEVGPALFISLLIITLSFIPIFTLEGQEGRLFGPLAFTKTYSMAGAAALAIIVIPILMGFWIRGKIPAETSNPLNRVLIKAYHPLLLRVLHWPKTTLLVAALSIFTVIWPLSQVG
;
A
#
# COMPACT_ATOMS: atom_id res chain seq x y z
N SER A 1 15.50 -25.34 -2.65
CA SER A 1 15.77 -24.65 -3.94
C SER A 1 14.59 -23.78 -4.29
N TYR A 2 14.86 -22.65 -4.94
CA TYR A 2 13.83 -21.73 -5.43
C TYR A 2 13.95 -21.61 -6.95
N VAL A 3 12.80 -21.52 -7.61
CA VAL A 3 12.71 -21.27 -9.05
C VAL A 3 11.89 -20.00 -9.23
N TYR A 4 12.48 -19.02 -9.89
CA TYR A 4 11.82 -17.75 -10.22
C TYR A 4 11.37 -17.82 -11.69
N VAL A 5 10.08 -17.58 -11.90
CA VAL A 5 9.50 -17.49 -13.25
C VAL A 5 9.07 -16.04 -13.46
N ILE A 6 9.72 -15.37 -14.42
CA ILE A 6 9.48 -13.97 -14.74
C ILE A 6 8.64 -13.93 -16.03
N PHE A 7 7.51 -13.26 -15.98
CA PHE A 7 6.62 -13.02 -17.09
C PHE A 7 6.82 -11.60 -17.63
N GLU A 8 6.35 -11.37 -18.84
CA GLU A 8 6.32 -10.03 -19.43
C GLU A 8 5.43 -9.08 -18.63
N ASP A 9 5.77 -7.78 -18.63
CA ASP A 9 5.00 -6.76 -17.93
C ASP A 9 3.56 -6.69 -18.48
N GLY A 10 2.59 -6.51 -17.58
CA GLY A 10 1.17 -6.53 -17.93
C GLY A 10 0.51 -7.92 -17.91
N THR A 11 1.27 -8.99 -17.69
CA THR A 11 0.69 -10.33 -17.53
C THR A 11 -0.15 -10.40 -16.26
N ASP A 12 -1.37 -10.92 -16.35
CA ASP A 12 -2.22 -11.13 -15.17
C ASP A 12 -1.59 -12.13 -14.19
N LEU A 13 -1.50 -11.74 -12.92
CA LEU A 13 -0.85 -12.52 -11.86
C LEU A 13 -1.48 -13.89 -11.69
N TYR A 14 -2.82 -13.97 -11.68
CA TYR A 14 -3.52 -15.22 -11.41
C TYR A 14 -3.49 -16.16 -12.60
N TRP A 15 -3.51 -15.60 -13.82
CA TRP A 15 -3.29 -16.38 -15.03
C TRP A 15 -1.87 -16.99 -15.02
N ALA A 16 -0.85 -16.18 -14.73
CA ALA A 16 0.53 -16.64 -14.64
C ALA A 16 0.70 -17.75 -13.60
N ARG A 17 0.13 -17.56 -12.40
CA ARG A 17 0.14 -18.56 -11.32
C ARG A 17 -0.54 -19.86 -11.74
N SER A 18 -1.67 -19.77 -12.43
CA SER A 18 -2.39 -20.94 -12.93
C SER A 18 -1.57 -21.73 -13.94
N ARG A 19 -0.86 -21.05 -14.86
CA ARG A 19 0.06 -21.71 -15.79
C ARG A 19 1.21 -22.41 -15.09
N VAL A 20 1.86 -21.74 -14.14
CA VAL A 20 2.94 -22.33 -13.34
C VAL A 20 2.44 -23.57 -12.59
N LEU A 21 1.27 -23.49 -11.97
CA LEU A 21 0.69 -24.62 -11.23
C LEU A 21 0.38 -25.81 -12.14
N GLU A 22 -0.13 -25.56 -13.34
CA GLU A 22 -0.40 -26.59 -14.34
C GLU A 22 0.88 -27.35 -14.73
N TYR A 23 1.97 -26.63 -15.01
CA TYR A 23 3.26 -27.26 -15.31
C TYR A 23 3.88 -27.97 -14.11
N LEU A 24 3.74 -27.40 -12.88
CA LEU A 24 4.22 -28.06 -11.67
C LEU A 24 3.53 -29.42 -11.46
N ASN A 25 2.21 -29.51 -11.70
CA ASN A 25 1.47 -30.76 -11.62
C ASN A 25 1.98 -31.81 -12.62
N GLN A 26 2.37 -31.38 -13.84
CA GLN A 26 2.92 -32.29 -14.85
C GLN A 26 4.32 -32.83 -14.46
N VAL A 27 5.08 -32.05 -13.71
CA VAL A 27 6.45 -32.39 -13.30
C VAL A 27 6.49 -33.17 -11.99
N GLN A 28 5.42 -33.13 -11.17
CA GLN A 28 5.38 -33.75 -9.84
C GLN A 28 5.84 -35.21 -9.84
N GLY A 29 5.38 -36.01 -10.83
CA GLY A 29 5.76 -37.42 -10.98
C GLY A 29 7.21 -37.65 -11.46
N LYS A 30 7.94 -36.60 -11.84
CA LYS A 30 9.34 -36.67 -12.28
C LYS A 30 10.32 -36.24 -11.19
N LEU A 31 9.81 -35.71 -10.08
CA LEU A 31 10.63 -35.31 -8.95
C LEU A 31 11.11 -36.55 -8.17
N PRO A 32 12.29 -36.49 -7.52
CA PRO A 32 12.75 -37.58 -6.65
C PRO A 32 11.72 -37.88 -5.55
N ALA A 33 11.69 -39.13 -5.12
CA ALA A 33 10.81 -39.59 -4.05
C ALA A 33 10.99 -38.72 -2.77
N GLY A 34 9.89 -38.26 -2.21
CA GLY A 34 9.88 -37.41 -1.02
C GLY A 34 10.11 -35.90 -1.29
N VAL A 35 10.22 -35.48 -2.55
CA VAL A 35 10.30 -34.06 -2.94
C VAL A 35 8.92 -33.57 -3.38
N SER A 36 8.44 -32.51 -2.74
CA SER A 36 7.24 -31.78 -3.16
C SER A 36 7.60 -30.38 -3.65
N SER A 37 6.84 -29.87 -4.61
CA SER A 37 6.96 -28.50 -5.08
C SER A 37 5.71 -27.70 -4.68
N GLU A 38 5.92 -26.49 -4.18
CA GLU A 38 4.85 -25.58 -3.81
C GLU A 38 5.05 -24.23 -4.52
N ILE A 39 3.94 -23.58 -4.88
CA ILE A 39 3.97 -22.22 -5.39
C ILE A 39 3.93 -21.25 -4.21
N GLY A 40 4.80 -20.23 -4.25
CA GLY A 40 4.82 -19.19 -3.23
C GLY A 40 3.49 -18.42 -3.12
N PRO A 41 3.30 -17.60 -2.07
CA PRO A 41 2.07 -16.82 -1.90
C PRO A 41 1.87 -15.80 -3.03
N ASP A 42 0.63 -15.38 -3.24
CA ASP A 42 0.25 -14.33 -4.19
C ASP A 42 0.52 -12.93 -3.61
N ALA A 43 1.75 -12.71 -3.23
CA ALA A 43 2.22 -11.51 -2.55
C ALA A 43 3.57 -11.04 -3.12
N THR A 44 3.92 -9.80 -2.84
CA THR A 44 5.22 -9.23 -3.16
C THR A 44 6.05 -9.03 -1.89
N GLY A 45 7.36 -8.77 -2.03
CA GLY A 45 8.23 -8.48 -0.89
C GLY A 45 7.81 -7.25 -0.07
N VAL A 46 7.01 -6.35 -0.64
CA VAL A 46 6.41 -5.22 0.07
C VAL A 46 5.06 -5.56 0.72
N GLY A 47 4.63 -6.82 0.68
CA GLY A 47 3.37 -7.29 1.25
C GLY A 47 3.37 -7.44 2.78
N TRP A 48 4.50 -7.28 3.45
CA TRP A 48 4.58 -7.30 4.91
C TRP A 48 3.90 -6.06 5.46
N ILE A 49 2.74 -6.25 6.09
CA ILE A 49 1.90 -5.13 6.52
C ILE A 49 1.77 -5.02 8.03
N PHE A 50 1.94 -6.15 8.73
CA PHE A 50 1.78 -6.21 10.17
C PHE A 50 2.69 -7.30 10.74
N GLU A 51 3.41 -6.98 11.82
CA GLU A 51 4.28 -7.92 12.53
C GLU A 51 3.99 -7.85 14.02
N TYR A 52 4.04 -9.01 14.67
CA TYR A 52 3.83 -9.13 16.10
C TYR A 52 4.71 -10.20 16.72
N ALA A 53 4.99 -10.02 17.99
CA ALA A 53 5.70 -10.98 18.82
C ALA A 53 4.79 -11.52 19.93
N LEU A 54 4.97 -12.79 20.26
CA LEU A 54 4.40 -13.42 21.44
C LEU A 54 5.41 -13.37 22.56
N VAL A 55 5.03 -12.75 23.65
CA VAL A 55 5.87 -12.57 24.83
C VAL A 55 5.20 -13.23 26.02
N ASP A 56 5.88 -14.17 26.68
CA ASP A 56 5.43 -14.68 27.97
C ASP A 56 5.95 -13.80 29.11
N ARG A 57 5.04 -13.20 29.85
CA ARG A 57 5.35 -12.39 31.05
C ARG A 57 5.34 -13.23 32.33
N SER A 58 4.79 -14.44 32.26
CA SER A 58 4.66 -15.31 33.42
C SER A 58 5.88 -16.18 33.68
N GLY A 59 6.72 -16.40 32.68
CA GLY A 59 7.83 -17.36 32.71
C GLY A 59 7.38 -18.82 32.73
N LYS A 60 6.10 -19.10 32.46
CA LYS A 60 5.53 -20.47 32.46
C LYS A 60 5.62 -21.15 31.08
N HIS A 61 5.77 -20.37 30.00
CA HIS A 61 5.74 -20.87 28.62
C HIS A 61 7.11 -20.75 27.96
N ASP A 62 7.58 -21.81 27.39
CA ASP A 62 8.84 -21.84 26.65
C ASP A 62 8.65 -21.38 25.17
N LEU A 63 9.76 -21.18 24.48
CA LEU A 63 9.76 -20.75 23.07
C LEU A 63 9.11 -21.76 22.14
N SER A 64 9.07 -23.05 22.51
CA SER A 64 8.44 -24.08 21.68
C SER A 64 6.91 -24.08 21.83
N GLU A 65 6.42 -23.71 23.00
CA GLU A 65 5.00 -23.52 23.25
C GLU A 65 4.48 -22.25 22.56
N LEU A 66 5.21 -21.13 22.66
CA LEU A 66 4.87 -19.89 21.95
C LEU A 66 4.89 -20.10 20.43
N ARG A 67 5.86 -20.84 19.92
CA ARG A 67 5.92 -21.19 18.50
C ARG A 67 4.78 -22.11 18.09
N SER A 68 4.40 -23.06 18.89
CA SER A 68 3.26 -23.93 18.63
C SER A 68 1.94 -23.16 18.62
N LEU A 69 1.77 -22.20 19.55
CA LEU A 69 0.63 -21.30 19.58
C LEU A 69 0.56 -20.44 18.30
N GLN A 70 1.70 -19.95 17.83
CA GLN A 70 1.79 -19.22 16.57
C GLN A 70 1.41 -20.09 15.38
N ASP A 71 2.03 -21.27 15.23
CA ASP A 71 1.91 -22.10 14.05
C ASP A 71 0.54 -22.79 13.92
N TRP A 72 -0.06 -23.19 15.04
CA TRP A 72 -1.27 -24.01 15.06
C TRP A 72 -2.54 -23.29 15.45
N PHE A 73 -2.44 -22.07 15.99
CA PHE A 73 -3.61 -21.27 16.37
C PHE A 73 -3.62 -19.92 15.65
N LEU A 74 -2.72 -18.99 15.97
CA LEU A 74 -2.77 -17.62 15.44
C LEU A 74 -2.62 -17.57 13.92
N LYS A 75 -1.70 -18.35 13.36
CA LYS A 75 -1.49 -18.42 11.92
C LYS A 75 -2.76 -18.82 11.16
N PHE A 76 -3.48 -19.82 11.64
CA PHE A 76 -4.72 -20.27 11.00
C PHE A 76 -5.83 -19.24 11.14
N GLU A 77 -6.03 -18.69 12.33
CA GLU A 77 -7.06 -17.71 12.58
C GLU A 77 -6.85 -16.41 11.75
N LEU A 78 -5.62 -15.92 11.67
CA LEU A 78 -5.30 -14.73 10.89
C LEU A 78 -5.37 -14.97 9.38
N LYS A 79 -5.09 -16.20 8.92
CA LYS A 79 -5.19 -16.56 7.50
C LYS A 79 -6.64 -16.58 6.99
N THR A 80 -7.63 -16.67 7.89
CA THR A 80 -9.06 -16.58 7.52
C THR A 80 -9.48 -15.17 7.11
N ILE A 81 -8.68 -14.15 7.43
CA ILE A 81 -8.98 -12.77 7.11
C ILE A 81 -8.89 -12.57 5.59
N PRO A 82 -9.92 -12.00 4.94
CA PRO A 82 -9.89 -11.72 3.51
C PRO A 82 -8.66 -10.90 3.11
N ASN A 83 -8.04 -11.27 1.99
CA ASN A 83 -6.86 -10.60 1.42
C ASN A 83 -5.54 -10.78 2.20
N VAL A 84 -5.51 -11.59 3.24
CA VAL A 84 -4.26 -12.13 3.79
C VAL A 84 -3.77 -13.25 2.86
N ALA A 85 -2.57 -13.10 2.31
CA ALA A 85 -1.95 -14.10 1.46
C ALA A 85 -1.33 -15.23 2.30
N GLU A 86 -0.61 -14.83 3.33
CA GLU A 86 0.11 -15.73 4.22
C GLU A 86 0.32 -15.08 5.59
N VAL A 87 0.50 -15.91 6.61
CA VAL A 87 1.03 -15.52 7.92
C VAL A 87 2.29 -16.34 8.15
N ALA A 88 3.44 -15.71 8.01
CA ALA A 88 4.74 -16.34 8.21
C ALA A 88 5.14 -16.31 9.68
N SER A 89 5.56 -17.45 10.21
CA SER A 89 6.04 -17.52 11.59
C SER A 89 7.52 -17.22 11.67
N VAL A 90 7.92 -16.40 12.64
CA VAL A 90 9.28 -15.93 12.85
C VAL A 90 9.69 -16.24 14.30
N GLY A 91 10.96 -16.62 14.49
CA GLY A 91 11.48 -16.92 15.82
C GLY A 91 10.90 -18.17 16.47
N GLY A 92 11.13 -18.31 17.77
CA GLY A 92 10.79 -19.49 18.52
C GLY A 92 11.51 -20.74 18.04
N VAL A 93 11.14 -21.89 18.57
CA VAL A 93 11.66 -23.20 18.18
C VAL A 93 10.51 -24.16 17.90
N VAL A 94 10.57 -24.90 16.81
CA VAL A 94 9.57 -25.90 16.48
C VAL A 94 9.77 -27.09 17.40
N LYS A 95 8.71 -27.47 18.11
CA LYS A 95 8.71 -28.63 18.99
C LYS A 95 8.65 -29.93 18.18
N GLN A 96 9.53 -30.85 18.45
CA GLN A 96 9.52 -32.17 17.81
C GLN A 96 9.69 -33.26 18.83
N TYR A 97 9.20 -34.45 18.52
CA TYR A 97 9.49 -35.67 19.24
C TYR A 97 10.82 -36.27 18.72
N GLN A 98 11.77 -36.42 19.62
CA GLN A 98 13.12 -36.91 19.30
C GLN A 98 13.26 -38.34 19.81
N ILE A 99 13.56 -39.25 18.92
CA ILE A 99 13.78 -40.65 19.23
C ILE A 99 15.28 -40.91 19.10
N GLN A 100 15.96 -40.99 20.23
CA GLN A 100 17.40 -41.23 20.32
C GLN A 100 17.64 -42.73 20.48
N VAL A 101 17.94 -43.39 19.39
CA VAL A 101 18.21 -44.86 19.39
C VAL A 101 19.57 -45.16 19.98
N ASN A 102 19.68 -46.31 20.72
CA ASN A 102 20.92 -46.83 21.23
C ASN A 102 21.43 -47.94 20.30
N PRO A 103 22.53 -47.70 19.52
CA PRO A 103 23.04 -48.67 18.55
C PRO A 103 23.41 -50.03 19.16
N VAL A 104 23.92 -50.03 20.39
CA VAL A 104 24.33 -51.25 21.07
C VAL A 104 23.10 -52.08 21.40
N LYS A 105 22.04 -51.48 21.95
CA LYS A 105 20.80 -52.17 22.23
C LYS A 105 20.10 -52.64 20.95
N LEU A 106 20.08 -51.88 19.89
CA LEU A 106 19.56 -52.29 18.59
C LEU A 106 20.25 -53.55 18.11
N SER A 107 21.58 -53.59 18.18
CA SER A 107 22.37 -54.77 17.82
C SER A 107 22.08 -56.00 18.70
N GLN A 108 21.91 -55.78 20.02
CA GLN A 108 21.59 -56.87 20.95
C GLN A 108 20.24 -57.52 20.67
N TYR A 109 19.24 -56.73 20.28
CA TYR A 109 17.91 -57.23 19.94
C TYR A 109 17.77 -57.65 18.46
N GLY A 110 18.82 -57.44 17.65
CA GLY A 110 18.81 -57.74 16.21
C GLY A 110 17.76 -56.89 15.46
N ILE A 111 17.66 -55.61 15.80
CA ILE A 111 16.76 -54.64 15.18
C ILE A 111 17.55 -53.63 14.39
N SER A 112 17.19 -53.43 13.13
CA SER A 112 17.79 -52.42 12.27
C SER A 112 17.12 -51.06 12.40
N LEU A 113 17.82 -49.97 12.04
CA LEU A 113 17.24 -48.64 12.04
C LEU A 113 16.05 -48.49 11.08
N PRO A 114 16.06 -49.09 9.86
CA PRO A 114 14.86 -49.09 9.00
C PRO A 114 13.64 -49.74 9.64
N GLU A 115 13.81 -50.82 10.42
CA GLU A 115 12.70 -51.49 11.14
C GLU A 115 12.11 -50.54 12.19
N VAL A 116 12.93 -49.80 12.93
CA VAL A 116 12.47 -48.78 13.87
C VAL A 116 11.66 -47.67 13.13
N LYS A 117 12.19 -47.20 12.01
CA LYS A 117 11.49 -46.19 11.18
C LYS A 117 10.14 -46.71 10.69
N GLN A 118 10.09 -47.93 10.17
CA GLN A 118 8.85 -48.53 9.68
C GLN A 118 7.83 -48.76 10.80
N ALA A 119 8.26 -49.17 11.99
CA ALA A 119 7.39 -49.33 13.14
C ALA A 119 6.79 -47.97 13.58
N LEU A 120 7.57 -46.94 13.59
CA LEU A 120 7.10 -45.57 13.88
C LEU A 120 6.06 -45.07 12.86
N GLU A 121 6.34 -45.24 11.56
CA GLU A 121 5.44 -44.84 10.48
C GLU A 121 4.12 -45.62 10.52
N SER A 122 4.16 -46.90 10.79
CA SER A 122 2.96 -47.74 10.88
C SER A 122 2.15 -47.54 12.16
N SER A 123 2.79 -47.08 13.24
CA SER A 123 2.11 -46.79 14.52
C SER A 123 1.46 -45.45 14.62
N ASN A 124 1.69 -44.52 13.65
CA ASN A 124 1.11 -43.20 13.63
C ASN A 124 0.18 -43.01 12.43
N GLN A 125 -0.82 -43.88 12.33
CA GLN A 125 -1.77 -43.86 11.23
C GLN A 125 -3.20 -43.97 11.74
N GLU A 126 -4.12 -43.49 10.96
CA GLU A 126 -5.54 -43.62 11.14
C GLU A 126 -6.12 -44.39 9.96
N ALA A 127 -6.98 -45.34 10.21
CA ALA A 127 -7.62 -46.11 9.16
C ALA A 127 -9.14 -46.12 9.37
N GLY A 128 -9.88 -45.78 8.32
CA GLY A 128 -11.30 -46.01 8.24
C GLY A 128 -11.55 -47.51 8.00
N GLY A 129 -12.38 -48.15 8.83
CA GLY A 129 -12.88 -49.51 8.61
C GLY A 129 -14.17 -49.50 7.81
N SER A 130 -14.77 -50.65 7.69
CA SER A 130 -16.12 -50.82 7.15
C SER A 130 -17.18 -50.36 8.15
N SER A 131 -18.42 -50.23 7.73
CA SER A 131 -19.54 -50.05 8.65
C SER A 131 -20.06 -51.38 9.17
N VAL A 132 -20.58 -51.36 10.38
CA VAL A 132 -21.28 -52.49 11.01
C VAL A 132 -22.74 -52.08 11.22
N GLU A 133 -23.66 -52.85 10.66
CA GLU A 133 -25.08 -52.66 10.89
C GLU A 133 -25.50 -53.42 12.16
N MET A 134 -26.05 -52.72 13.14
CA MET A 134 -26.62 -53.30 14.36
C MET A 134 -27.91 -52.58 14.73
N ALA A 135 -28.98 -53.35 14.94
CA ALA A 135 -30.26 -52.81 15.43
C ALA A 135 -30.80 -51.59 14.65
N GLU A 136 -30.85 -51.70 13.32
CA GLU A 136 -31.34 -50.66 12.40
C GLU A 136 -30.49 -49.37 12.35
N ALA A 137 -29.26 -49.43 12.91
CA ALA A 137 -28.29 -48.32 12.85
C ALA A 137 -26.98 -48.81 12.22
N GLU A 138 -26.35 -47.91 11.41
CA GLU A 138 -25.04 -48.15 10.82
C GLU A 138 -23.96 -47.50 11.70
N TYR A 139 -22.97 -48.29 12.12
CA TYR A 139 -21.85 -47.84 12.93
C TYR A 139 -20.58 -47.85 12.08
N MET A 140 -19.97 -46.69 11.91
CA MET A 140 -18.68 -46.56 11.23
C MET A 140 -17.55 -47.05 12.14
N VAL A 141 -16.76 -48.00 11.67
CA VAL A 141 -15.56 -48.48 12.38
C VAL A 141 -14.38 -47.60 12.02
N ARG A 142 -13.76 -47.01 13.02
CA ARG A 142 -12.55 -46.18 12.87
C ARG A 142 -11.46 -46.71 13.79
N ALA A 143 -10.31 -47.03 13.23
CA ALA A 143 -9.09 -47.30 14.00
C ALA A 143 -8.33 -45.98 14.17
N SER A 144 -8.25 -45.46 15.40
CA SER A 144 -7.47 -44.30 15.74
C SER A 144 -6.14 -44.73 16.33
N GLY A 145 -5.06 -44.37 15.65
CA GLY A 145 -3.70 -44.78 16.03
C GLY A 145 -2.71 -43.60 16.08
N TYR A 146 -3.18 -42.35 16.13
CA TYR A 146 -2.26 -41.23 16.27
C TYR A 146 -1.60 -41.21 17.65
N LEU A 147 -0.28 -41.04 17.65
CA LEU A 147 0.52 -40.93 18.86
C LEU A 147 0.31 -39.53 19.47
N GLN A 148 -0.08 -39.46 20.73
CA GLN A 148 -0.42 -38.21 21.43
C GLN A 148 0.53 -37.85 22.57
N SER A 149 1.22 -38.88 23.13
CA SER A 149 2.08 -38.78 24.31
C SER A 149 3.40 -39.47 24.11
N ILE A 150 4.40 -39.16 24.94
CA ILE A 150 5.68 -39.85 24.98
C ILE A 150 5.47 -41.32 25.32
N ASP A 151 4.47 -41.64 26.16
CA ASP A 151 4.16 -43.04 26.54
C ASP A 151 3.65 -43.83 25.37
N ASP A 152 2.89 -43.24 24.46
CA ASP A 152 2.45 -43.92 23.23
C ASP A 152 3.66 -44.33 22.39
N PHE A 153 4.63 -43.42 22.21
CA PHE A 153 5.88 -43.74 21.54
C PHE A 153 6.66 -44.86 22.24
N ASN A 154 6.79 -44.77 23.57
CA ASN A 154 7.52 -45.74 24.37
C ASN A 154 6.95 -47.18 24.25
N ASN A 155 5.65 -47.28 24.02
CA ASN A 155 4.93 -48.55 23.94
C ASN A 155 4.82 -49.14 22.51
N ILE A 156 5.42 -48.51 21.51
CA ILE A 156 5.49 -49.04 20.15
C ILE A 156 6.26 -50.37 20.18
N VAL A 157 5.65 -51.41 19.65
CA VAL A 157 6.29 -52.74 19.51
C VAL A 157 7.13 -52.75 18.23
N LEU A 158 8.43 -52.98 18.37
CA LEU A 158 9.37 -53.07 17.25
C LEU A 158 9.48 -54.46 16.70
N LYS A 159 9.52 -55.49 17.59
CA LYS A 159 9.69 -56.87 17.24
C LYS A 159 9.11 -57.76 18.34
N THR A 160 8.59 -58.94 17.99
CA THR A 160 8.24 -59.95 18.95
C THR A 160 9.33 -61.03 18.94
N GLY A 161 9.92 -61.29 20.09
CA GLY A 161 10.94 -62.35 20.25
C GLY A 161 10.37 -63.73 20.08
N GLU A 162 11.25 -64.77 19.97
CA GLU A 162 10.89 -66.16 19.78
C GLU A 162 9.99 -66.70 20.89
N ASN A 163 10.09 -66.13 22.10
CA ASN A 163 9.27 -66.54 23.26
C ASN A 163 7.96 -65.70 23.36
N GLY A 164 7.56 -65.03 22.34
CA GLY A 164 6.36 -64.16 22.34
C GLY A 164 6.47 -62.90 23.16
N VAL A 165 7.66 -62.52 23.66
CA VAL A 165 7.89 -61.33 24.43
C VAL A 165 8.14 -60.16 23.45
N PRO A 166 7.35 -59.08 23.52
CA PRO A 166 7.55 -57.91 22.65
C PRO A 166 8.75 -57.10 23.11
N VAL A 167 9.51 -56.55 22.13
CA VAL A 167 10.54 -55.54 22.33
C VAL A 167 9.93 -54.18 21.97
N TYR A 168 9.89 -53.28 22.95
CA TYR A 168 9.32 -51.98 22.79
C TYR A 168 10.37 -50.93 22.40
N LEU A 169 9.91 -49.80 21.87
CA LEU A 169 10.79 -48.68 21.50
C LEU A 169 11.61 -48.17 22.70
N ARG A 170 11.01 -48.11 23.91
CA ARG A 170 11.69 -47.74 25.17
C ARG A 170 12.88 -48.65 25.51
N ASP A 171 12.91 -49.86 25.03
CA ASP A 171 13.98 -50.83 25.35
C ASP A 171 15.26 -50.49 24.56
N VAL A 172 15.13 -49.88 23.37
CA VAL A 172 16.23 -49.58 22.46
C VAL A 172 16.45 -48.10 22.19
N ALA A 173 15.52 -47.23 22.62
CA ALA A 173 15.61 -45.77 22.38
C ALA A 173 15.14 -44.98 23.61
N ARG A 174 15.53 -43.72 23.64
CA ARG A 174 14.97 -42.71 24.55
C ARG A 174 14.10 -41.74 23.73
N VAL A 175 12.83 -41.62 24.12
CA VAL A 175 11.91 -40.67 23.54
C VAL A 175 11.84 -39.41 24.39
N GLN A 176 11.98 -38.26 23.80
CA GLN A 176 11.86 -36.99 24.48
C GLN A 176 11.30 -35.92 23.53
N THR A 177 10.78 -34.83 24.07
CA THR A 177 10.51 -33.63 23.28
C THR A 177 11.76 -32.76 23.23
N GLY A 178 11.98 -32.09 22.12
CA GLY A 178 13.10 -31.18 21.95
C GLY A 178 12.89 -30.18 20.81
N PRO A 179 13.75 -29.19 20.68
CA PRO A 179 13.69 -28.24 19.59
C PRO A 179 14.18 -28.86 18.27
N GLU A 180 13.56 -28.46 17.15
CA GLU A 180 14.15 -28.65 15.84
C GLU A 180 15.48 -27.92 15.73
N MET A 181 16.31 -28.31 14.77
CA MET A 181 17.57 -27.63 14.49
C MET A 181 17.30 -26.13 14.23
N ARG A 182 17.93 -25.30 15.03
CA ARG A 182 17.74 -23.85 14.98
C ARG A 182 18.32 -23.25 13.72
N ARG A 183 17.52 -22.45 13.00
CA ARG A 183 17.91 -21.79 11.75
C ARG A 183 17.98 -20.28 11.88
N GLY A 184 17.40 -19.70 12.93
CA GLY A 184 17.36 -18.25 13.15
C GLY A 184 16.90 -17.92 14.56
N ILE A 185 17.04 -16.65 14.91
CA ILE A 185 16.65 -16.06 16.19
C ILE A 185 15.80 -14.85 15.90
N ALA A 186 14.66 -14.72 16.59
CA ALA A 186 13.94 -13.46 16.70
C ALA A 186 14.02 -12.99 18.14
N GLU A 187 14.33 -11.73 18.33
CA GLU A 187 14.55 -11.12 19.63
C GLU A 187 13.80 -9.79 19.69
N LEU A 188 13.31 -9.44 20.86
CA LEU A 188 12.53 -8.21 21.07
C LEU A 188 13.22 -7.28 22.07
N ASN A 189 13.71 -6.14 21.59
CA ASN A 189 14.21 -5.01 22.41
C ASN A 189 15.32 -5.37 23.43
N GLY A 190 16.16 -6.36 23.18
CA GLY A 190 17.19 -6.83 24.12
C GLY A 190 16.62 -7.58 25.34
N GLN A 191 15.35 -7.96 25.32
CA GLN A 191 14.67 -8.62 26.44
C GLN A 191 14.64 -10.15 26.35
N GLY A 192 15.15 -10.70 25.25
CA GLY A 192 15.20 -12.12 25.01
C GLY A 192 14.48 -12.56 23.74
N GLU A 193 14.54 -13.85 23.50
CA GLU A 193 13.98 -14.45 22.29
C GLU A 193 12.46 -14.52 22.35
N VAL A 194 11.84 -14.36 21.19
CA VAL A 194 10.40 -14.40 21.02
C VAL A 194 10.01 -15.29 19.82
N ALA A 195 8.76 -15.75 19.82
CA ALA A 195 8.09 -16.25 18.63
C ALA A 195 7.12 -15.17 18.13
N GLY A 196 6.86 -15.11 16.83
CA GLY A 196 5.94 -14.12 16.30
C GLY A 196 5.47 -14.46 14.91
N GLY A 197 4.71 -13.55 14.34
CA GLY A 197 4.14 -13.70 13.01
C GLY A 197 4.25 -12.43 12.18
N VAL A 198 4.40 -12.64 10.88
CA VAL A 198 4.35 -11.60 9.85
C VAL A 198 3.13 -11.84 8.98
N VAL A 199 2.23 -10.86 8.94
CA VAL A 199 1.04 -10.92 8.08
C VAL A 199 1.36 -10.32 6.73
N ILE A 200 1.11 -11.09 5.68
CA ILE A 200 1.47 -10.76 4.31
C ILE A 200 0.20 -10.51 3.50
N LEU A 201 0.14 -9.34 2.90
CA LEU A 201 -0.99 -8.87 2.07
C LEU A 201 -0.94 -9.49 0.67
N ARG A 202 -2.08 -9.85 0.12
CA ARG A 202 -2.21 -10.19 -1.31
C ARG A 202 -1.90 -9.00 -2.20
N SER A 203 -1.26 -9.28 -3.34
CA SER A 203 -0.92 -8.27 -4.32
C SER A 203 -2.15 -7.46 -4.76
N GLY A 204 -1.99 -6.14 -4.86
CA GLY A 204 -3.02 -5.21 -5.33
C GLY A 204 -4.18 -4.93 -4.36
N LYS A 205 -4.10 -5.40 -3.10
CA LYS A 205 -5.16 -5.18 -2.09
C LYS A 205 -4.84 -4.00 -1.18
N ASN A 206 -5.87 -3.49 -0.50
CA ASN A 206 -5.74 -2.36 0.42
C ASN A 206 -5.13 -2.82 1.75
N ALA A 207 -3.94 -2.32 2.07
CA ALA A 207 -3.23 -2.67 3.30
C ALA A 207 -3.96 -2.18 4.57
N ARG A 208 -4.56 -0.98 4.53
CA ARG A 208 -5.20 -0.38 5.71
C ARG A 208 -6.39 -1.19 6.18
N ASP A 209 -7.24 -1.65 5.26
CA ASP A 209 -8.43 -2.45 5.58
C ASP A 209 -8.04 -3.80 6.20
N VAL A 210 -7.01 -4.44 5.64
CA VAL A 210 -6.51 -5.72 6.15
C VAL A 210 -5.86 -5.56 7.51
N ILE A 211 -5.06 -4.51 7.73
CA ILE A 211 -4.44 -4.24 9.04
C ILE A 211 -5.51 -4.01 10.11
N THR A 212 -6.58 -3.27 9.79
CA THR A 212 -7.70 -3.06 10.72
C THR A 212 -8.33 -4.40 11.09
N ALA A 213 -8.64 -5.24 10.10
CA ALA A 213 -9.22 -6.56 10.35
C ALA A 213 -8.26 -7.48 11.15
N VAL A 214 -6.94 -7.39 10.92
CA VAL A 214 -5.93 -8.12 11.70
C VAL A 214 -5.91 -7.67 13.16
N ARG A 215 -5.95 -6.37 13.42
CA ARG A 215 -6.00 -5.84 14.79
C ARG A 215 -7.25 -6.30 15.53
N ASP A 216 -8.42 -6.17 14.90
CA ASP A 216 -9.71 -6.57 15.49
C ASP A 216 -9.72 -8.07 15.78
N LYS A 217 -9.18 -8.89 14.86
CA LYS A 217 -9.07 -10.33 15.05
C LYS A 217 -8.11 -10.67 16.19
N LEU A 218 -6.92 -10.05 16.25
CA LEU A 218 -5.95 -10.26 17.32
C LEU A 218 -6.52 -9.85 18.68
N GLU A 219 -7.27 -8.75 18.76
CA GLU A 219 -7.93 -8.33 20.00
C GLU A 219 -8.95 -9.38 20.47
N THR A 220 -9.73 -9.93 19.55
CA THR A 220 -10.68 -11.03 19.85
C THR A 220 -9.95 -12.28 20.34
N LEU A 221 -8.81 -12.62 19.74
CA LEU A 221 -8.03 -13.81 20.06
C LEU A 221 -7.28 -13.72 21.40
N LYS A 222 -7.03 -12.51 21.92
CA LYS A 222 -6.36 -12.31 23.21
C LYS A 222 -7.02 -13.09 24.36
N ALA A 223 -8.34 -13.17 24.37
CA ALA A 223 -9.07 -13.92 25.37
C ALA A 223 -8.82 -15.45 25.34
N SER A 224 -8.33 -15.97 24.24
CA SER A 224 -8.02 -17.39 24.03
C SER A 224 -6.55 -17.72 24.23
N LEU A 225 -5.70 -16.72 24.54
CA LEU A 225 -4.30 -16.96 24.82
C LEU A 225 -4.11 -17.55 26.22
N PRO A 226 -3.06 -18.36 26.43
CA PRO A 226 -2.66 -18.81 27.76
C PRO A 226 -2.36 -17.65 28.68
N GLU A 227 -2.57 -17.85 29.98
CA GLU A 227 -2.29 -16.85 31.02
C GLU A 227 -0.82 -16.38 30.96
N GLY A 228 -0.59 -15.08 30.87
CA GLY A 228 0.73 -14.49 30.82
C GLY A 228 1.32 -14.32 29.42
N VAL A 229 0.69 -14.85 28.39
CA VAL A 229 1.11 -14.64 26.99
C VAL A 229 0.46 -13.40 26.42
N GLU A 230 1.29 -12.47 25.93
CA GLU A 230 0.88 -11.22 25.33
C GLU A 230 1.27 -11.15 23.84
N ILE A 231 0.41 -10.53 23.05
CA ILE A 231 0.73 -10.15 21.66
C ILE A 231 1.24 -8.71 21.67
N VAL A 232 2.50 -8.52 21.30
CA VAL A 232 3.14 -7.20 21.14
C VAL A 232 3.28 -6.89 19.67
N THR A 233 2.63 -5.81 19.20
CA THR A 233 2.80 -5.33 17.82
C THR A 233 4.19 -4.73 17.67
N THR A 234 4.98 -5.26 16.73
CA THR A 234 6.34 -4.79 16.45
C THR A 234 6.41 -3.91 15.21
N TYR A 235 5.58 -4.18 14.22
CA TYR A 235 5.44 -3.35 13.04
C TYR A 235 3.97 -3.24 12.61
N ASP A 236 3.57 -2.03 12.28
CA ASP A 236 2.23 -1.73 11.78
C ASP A 236 2.33 -0.68 10.68
N ARG A 237 2.14 -1.14 9.44
CA ARG A 237 2.25 -0.29 8.25
C ARG A 237 1.20 0.81 8.20
N SER A 238 0.04 0.64 8.89
CA SER A 238 -0.98 1.68 8.90
C SER A 238 -0.46 2.97 9.53
N GLN A 239 0.45 2.89 10.50
CA GLN A 239 1.07 4.08 11.11
C GLN A 239 1.87 4.90 10.09
N LEU A 240 2.57 4.24 9.16
CA LEU A 240 3.26 4.92 8.07
C LEU A 240 2.27 5.57 7.11
N ILE A 241 1.20 4.85 6.76
CA ILE A 241 0.14 5.34 5.87
C ILE A 241 -0.56 6.55 6.51
N ASP A 242 -0.95 6.45 7.77
CA ASP A 242 -1.63 7.53 8.50
C ASP A 242 -0.75 8.78 8.62
N ARG A 243 0.53 8.63 9.00
CA ARG A 243 1.49 9.75 9.02
C ARG A 243 1.67 10.41 7.64
N ALA A 244 1.68 9.62 6.57
CA ALA A 244 1.78 10.16 5.22
C ALA A 244 0.52 10.94 4.83
N ILE A 245 -0.67 10.43 5.17
CA ILE A 245 -1.95 11.10 4.95
C ILE A 245 -2.03 12.38 5.77
N ASP A 246 -1.70 12.35 7.05
CA ASP A 246 -1.75 13.50 7.95
C ASP A 246 -0.78 14.60 7.51
N ASN A 247 0.46 14.22 7.16
CA ASN A 247 1.45 15.17 6.65
C ASN A 247 0.98 15.82 5.35
N LEU A 248 0.45 15.03 4.42
CA LEU A 248 -0.03 15.58 3.17
C LEU A 248 -1.29 16.41 3.34
N SER A 249 -2.27 15.97 4.15
CA SER A 249 -3.47 16.74 4.45
C SER A 249 -3.11 18.10 5.07
N SER A 250 -2.12 18.11 5.98
CA SER A 250 -1.60 19.35 6.57
C SER A 250 -0.94 20.24 5.53
N LYS A 251 -0.16 19.67 4.61
CA LYS A 251 0.49 20.42 3.53
C LYS A 251 -0.52 20.96 2.51
N LEU A 252 -1.51 20.18 2.13
CA LEU A 252 -2.60 20.63 1.26
C LEU A 252 -3.40 21.77 1.92
N LEU A 253 -3.68 21.67 3.21
CA LEU A 253 -4.36 22.73 3.95
C LEU A 253 -3.49 24.00 4.02
N GLU A 254 -2.20 23.88 4.32
CA GLU A 254 -1.24 24.98 4.31
C GLU A 254 -1.21 25.65 2.93
N GLU A 255 -1.07 24.89 1.86
CA GLU A 255 -1.08 25.38 0.48
C GLU A 255 -2.39 26.09 0.15
N PHE A 256 -3.51 25.49 0.54
CA PHE A 256 -4.83 26.06 0.36
C PHE A 256 -4.99 27.42 1.07
N ILE A 257 -4.51 27.53 2.30
CA ILE A 257 -4.52 28.78 3.08
C ILE A 257 -3.63 29.83 2.42
N VAL A 258 -2.40 29.45 2.02
CA VAL A 258 -1.47 30.38 1.35
C VAL A 258 -2.07 30.89 0.05
N VAL A 259 -2.62 30.02 -0.79
CA VAL A 259 -3.30 30.40 -2.03
C VAL A 259 -4.49 31.32 -1.74
N ALA A 260 -5.31 31.01 -0.74
CA ALA A 260 -6.44 31.83 -0.36
C ALA A 260 -6.02 33.24 0.06
N ILE A 261 -4.95 33.35 0.86
CA ILE A 261 -4.38 34.63 1.29
C ILE A 261 -3.82 35.41 0.08
N VAL A 262 -3.04 34.76 -0.78
CA VAL A 262 -2.48 35.35 -1.97
C VAL A 262 -3.59 35.87 -2.91
N CYS A 263 -4.59 35.03 -3.20
CA CYS A 263 -5.74 35.42 -4.02
C CYS A 263 -6.49 36.62 -3.40
N ALA A 264 -6.72 36.61 -2.09
CA ALA A 264 -7.40 37.73 -1.40
C ALA A 264 -6.57 39.04 -1.45
N LEU A 265 -5.24 38.93 -1.28
CA LEU A 265 -4.35 40.09 -1.33
C LEU A 265 -4.23 40.69 -2.74
N PHE A 266 -4.11 39.87 -3.78
CA PHE A 266 -3.94 40.35 -5.15
C PHE A 266 -5.26 40.80 -5.78
N LEU A 267 -6.33 40.02 -5.63
CA LEU A 267 -7.64 40.37 -6.17
C LEU A 267 -8.32 41.51 -5.39
N TRP A 268 -7.92 41.75 -4.13
CA TRP A 268 -8.49 42.76 -3.22
C TRP A 268 -10.03 42.75 -3.17
N HIS A 269 -10.62 41.58 -3.52
CA HIS A 269 -12.05 41.33 -3.54
C HIS A 269 -12.38 39.92 -3.06
N VAL A 270 -12.85 39.79 -1.82
CA VAL A 270 -13.05 38.50 -1.13
C VAL A 270 -13.96 37.56 -1.90
N ARG A 271 -15.03 38.07 -2.53
CA ARG A 271 -15.98 37.24 -3.29
C ARG A 271 -15.35 36.60 -4.52
N SER A 272 -14.44 37.31 -5.18
CA SER A 272 -13.70 36.79 -6.32
C SER A 272 -12.64 35.75 -5.88
N ALA A 273 -11.96 36.03 -4.77
CA ALA A 273 -11.04 35.05 -4.18
C ALA A 273 -11.75 33.73 -3.83
N LEU A 274 -12.99 33.76 -3.33
CA LEU A 274 -13.78 32.59 -3.07
C LEU A 274 -14.05 31.72 -4.31
N VAL A 275 -14.18 32.33 -5.50
CA VAL A 275 -14.34 31.55 -6.75
C VAL A 275 -13.10 30.69 -7.02
N ALA A 276 -11.90 31.30 -6.91
CA ALA A 276 -10.64 30.58 -7.07
C ALA A 276 -10.44 29.50 -6.01
N ILE A 277 -10.75 29.81 -4.76
CA ILE A 277 -10.60 28.90 -3.62
C ILE A 277 -11.50 27.65 -3.77
N ILE A 278 -12.75 27.82 -4.19
CA ILE A 278 -13.72 26.72 -4.34
C ILE A 278 -13.41 25.85 -5.56
N SER A 279 -12.81 26.39 -6.60
CA SER A 279 -12.43 25.60 -7.78
C SER A 279 -11.41 24.51 -7.47
N LEU A 280 -10.56 24.69 -6.44
CA LEU A 280 -9.55 23.71 -6.02
C LEU A 280 -10.16 22.39 -5.52
N PRO A 281 -10.98 22.38 -4.44
CA PRO A 281 -11.56 21.13 -3.95
C PRO A 281 -12.45 20.47 -5.00
N LEU A 282 -13.13 21.24 -5.86
CA LEU A 282 -13.93 20.67 -6.94
C LEU A 282 -13.06 19.91 -7.95
N GLY A 283 -11.91 20.46 -8.35
CA GLY A 283 -10.97 19.78 -9.25
C GLY A 283 -10.38 18.50 -8.64
N LEU A 284 -10.06 18.54 -7.35
CA LEU A 284 -9.61 17.35 -6.63
C LEU A 284 -10.70 16.29 -6.54
N CYS A 285 -11.94 16.67 -6.26
CA CYS A 285 -13.07 15.73 -6.24
C CYS A 285 -13.26 15.05 -7.59
N ILE A 286 -13.13 15.77 -8.71
CA ILE A 286 -13.20 15.18 -10.05
C ILE A 286 -12.11 14.11 -10.22
N ALA A 287 -10.88 14.39 -9.83
CA ALA A 287 -9.78 13.44 -9.91
C ALA A 287 -10.06 12.17 -9.08
N PHE A 288 -10.53 12.33 -7.84
CA PHE A 288 -10.88 11.18 -6.99
C PHE A 288 -12.06 10.37 -7.52
N ILE A 289 -13.06 11.03 -8.10
CA ILE A 289 -14.20 10.35 -8.74
C ILE A 289 -13.72 9.49 -9.91
N VAL A 290 -12.87 10.04 -10.79
CA VAL A 290 -12.34 9.30 -11.94
C VAL A 290 -11.49 8.12 -11.47
N MET A 291 -10.61 8.31 -10.47
CA MET A 291 -9.81 7.24 -9.88
C MET A 291 -10.67 6.14 -9.28
N HIS A 292 -11.75 6.50 -8.58
CA HIS A 292 -12.68 5.54 -7.99
C HIS A 292 -13.32 4.64 -9.05
N PHE A 293 -13.83 5.25 -10.16
CA PHE A 293 -14.43 4.48 -11.25
C PHE A 293 -13.44 3.58 -11.99
N GLN A 294 -12.16 3.93 -11.99
CA GLN A 294 -11.10 3.10 -12.58
C GLN A 294 -10.52 2.07 -11.62
N GLY A 295 -10.98 2.04 -10.36
CA GLY A 295 -10.43 1.12 -9.34
C GLY A 295 -9.00 1.45 -8.91
N LEU A 296 -8.53 2.68 -9.13
CA LEU A 296 -7.21 3.13 -8.73
C LEU A 296 -7.22 3.54 -7.25
N ASN A 297 -6.39 2.90 -6.46
CA ASN A 297 -6.23 3.25 -5.06
C ASN A 297 -5.34 4.50 -4.90
N ALA A 298 -5.75 5.40 -4.01
CA ALA A 298 -4.90 6.52 -3.59
C ALA A 298 -3.71 5.98 -2.78
N ASN A 299 -2.51 6.36 -3.17
CA ASN A 299 -1.27 6.07 -2.47
C ASN A 299 -0.46 7.37 -2.28
N ILE A 300 0.69 7.30 -1.60
CA ILE A 300 1.54 8.47 -1.32
C ILE A 300 1.94 9.20 -2.61
N MET A 301 2.22 8.45 -3.69
CA MET A 301 2.58 9.04 -4.98
C MET A 301 1.38 9.74 -5.65
N SER A 302 0.18 9.14 -5.57
CA SER A 302 -1.07 9.78 -6.05
C SER A 302 -1.32 11.12 -5.35
N LEU A 303 -1.13 11.14 -4.04
CA LEU A 303 -1.30 12.34 -3.24
C LEU A 303 -0.25 13.42 -3.58
N GLY A 304 1.00 13.00 -3.88
CA GLY A 304 2.04 13.89 -4.40
C GLY A 304 1.65 14.51 -5.76
N GLY A 305 0.99 13.72 -6.63
CA GLY A 305 0.44 14.20 -7.89
C GLY A 305 -0.62 15.29 -7.73
N ILE A 306 -1.45 15.19 -6.68
CA ILE A 306 -2.44 16.21 -6.31
C ILE A 306 -1.74 17.53 -5.91
N ALA A 307 -0.76 17.45 -5.00
CA ALA A 307 -0.03 18.63 -4.55
C ALA A 307 0.60 19.42 -5.73
N ILE A 308 1.19 18.69 -6.69
CA ILE A 308 1.73 19.33 -7.91
C ILE A 308 0.62 19.96 -8.79
N ALA A 309 -0.56 19.34 -8.83
CA ALA A 309 -1.67 19.84 -9.65
C ALA A 309 -2.31 21.11 -9.09
N VAL A 310 -2.39 21.26 -7.77
CA VAL A 310 -3.06 22.38 -7.09
C VAL A 310 -2.54 23.75 -7.57
N GLY A 311 -1.21 23.92 -7.65
CA GLY A 311 -0.62 25.17 -8.11
C GLY A 311 -1.06 25.55 -9.53
N ALA A 312 -1.06 24.61 -10.46
CA ALA A 312 -1.47 24.86 -11.84
C ALA A 312 -2.99 25.04 -12.02
N MET A 313 -3.79 24.41 -11.15
CA MET A 313 -5.26 24.55 -11.18
C MET A 313 -5.72 25.95 -10.78
N VAL A 314 -5.05 26.55 -9.78
CA VAL A 314 -5.37 27.89 -9.28
C VAL A 314 -5.12 28.95 -10.34
N ASP A 315 -4.05 28.79 -11.10
CA ASP A 315 -3.61 29.74 -12.10
C ASP A 315 -4.71 30.02 -13.15
N ALA A 316 -5.34 28.97 -13.66
CA ALA A 316 -6.45 29.11 -14.60
C ALA A 316 -7.65 29.88 -14.02
N ALA A 317 -7.99 29.66 -12.76
CA ALA A 317 -9.06 30.39 -12.09
C ALA A 317 -8.72 31.87 -11.91
N ILE A 318 -7.49 32.17 -11.49
CA ILE A 318 -7.03 33.53 -11.26
C ILE A 318 -7.06 34.35 -12.56
N VAL A 319 -6.49 33.81 -13.66
CA VAL A 319 -6.46 34.53 -14.95
C VAL A 319 -7.88 34.82 -15.47
N MET A 320 -8.81 33.87 -15.30
CA MET A 320 -10.21 34.06 -15.70
C MET A 320 -10.88 35.18 -14.88
N ILE A 321 -10.67 35.17 -13.57
CA ILE A 321 -11.23 36.15 -12.64
C ILE A 321 -10.62 37.58 -12.91
N GLU A 322 -9.31 37.61 -13.12
CA GLU A 322 -8.60 38.87 -13.41
C GLU A 322 -9.12 39.53 -14.68
N ASN A 323 -9.30 38.76 -15.77
CA ASN A 323 -9.86 39.29 -16.99
C ASN A 323 -11.31 39.78 -16.81
N ALA A 324 -12.12 39.03 -16.04
CA ALA A 324 -13.47 39.46 -15.70
C ALA A 324 -13.47 40.78 -14.91
N HIS A 325 -12.56 40.94 -13.94
CA HIS A 325 -12.38 42.18 -13.18
C HIS A 325 -12.00 43.33 -14.10
N LYS A 326 -11.04 43.16 -14.98
CA LYS A 326 -10.60 44.16 -15.94
C LYS A 326 -11.73 44.62 -16.84
N ARG A 327 -12.51 43.69 -17.39
CA ARG A 327 -13.65 44.04 -18.25
C ARG A 327 -14.76 44.73 -17.50
N LEU A 328 -15.01 44.37 -16.24
CA LEU A 328 -15.99 45.08 -15.40
C LEU A 328 -15.50 46.49 -14.99
N GLU A 329 -14.21 46.65 -14.74
CA GLU A 329 -13.58 47.99 -14.49
C GLU A 329 -13.64 48.87 -15.74
N GLU A 330 -13.34 48.34 -16.92
CA GLU A 330 -13.48 49.03 -18.21
C GLU A 330 -14.93 49.50 -18.44
N TRP A 331 -15.92 48.67 -18.11
CA TRP A 331 -17.33 49.03 -18.22
C TRP A 331 -17.70 50.18 -17.28
N ASP A 332 -17.25 50.14 -16.01
CA ASP A 332 -17.50 51.17 -15.01
C ASP A 332 -16.89 52.54 -15.42
N HIS A 333 -15.71 52.51 -16.06
CA HIS A 333 -15.06 53.68 -16.63
C HIS A 333 -15.81 54.25 -17.82
N GLN A 334 -16.46 53.46 -18.64
CA GLN A 334 -17.24 53.91 -19.81
C GLN A 334 -18.63 54.41 -19.42
N HIS A 335 -19.18 54.02 -18.24
CA HIS A 335 -20.51 54.38 -17.77
C HIS A 335 -20.44 54.96 -16.35
N PRO A 336 -19.78 56.13 -16.16
CA PRO A 336 -19.57 56.67 -14.83
C PRO A 336 -20.89 57.08 -14.17
N GLY A 337 -21.16 56.45 -13.00
CA GLY A 337 -22.36 56.70 -12.20
C GLY A 337 -23.55 55.78 -12.50
N GLU A 338 -23.49 54.97 -13.51
CA GLU A 338 -24.53 53.97 -13.77
C GLU A 338 -24.27 52.68 -12.95
N GLN A 339 -25.34 52.10 -12.41
CA GLN A 339 -25.24 50.77 -11.77
C GLN A 339 -25.42 49.69 -12.84
N ILE A 340 -24.43 48.77 -12.97
CA ILE A 340 -24.51 47.66 -13.88
C ILE A 340 -25.69 46.74 -13.49
N ASP A 341 -26.61 46.53 -14.43
CA ASP A 341 -27.70 45.58 -14.25
C ASP A 341 -27.22 44.10 -14.33
N ASN A 342 -28.05 43.17 -13.86
CA ASN A 342 -27.65 41.78 -13.85
C ASN A 342 -27.39 41.20 -15.25
N ALA A 343 -28.19 41.58 -16.25
CA ALA A 343 -28.04 41.05 -17.60
C ALA A 343 -26.75 41.50 -18.25
N THR A 344 -26.44 42.81 -18.12
CA THR A 344 -25.19 43.43 -18.65
C THR A 344 -23.96 42.83 -17.94
N ARG A 345 -24.03 42.62 -16.62
CA ARG A 345 -22.94 41.97 -15.88
C ARG A 345 -22.68 40.56 -16.36
N TRP A 346 -23.71 39.72 -16.51
CA TRP A 346 -23.56 38.39 -17.08
C TRP A 346 -22.94 38.42 -18.48
N LYS A 347 -23.35 39.39 -19.32
CA LYS A 347 -22.79 39.53 -20.65
C LYS A 347 -21.30 39.86 -20.58
N VAL A 348 -20.89 40.87 -19.77
CA VAL A 348 -19.48 41.27 -19.60
C VAL A 348 -18.63 40.08 -19.10
N ILE A 349 -19.12 39.32 -18.11
CA ILE A 349 -18.41 38.13 -17.59
C ILE A 349 -18.31 37.05 -18.66
N THR A 350 -19.37 36.82 -19.42
CA THR A 350 -19.36 35.85 -20.52
C THR A 350 -18.36 36.24 -21.60
N ASP A 351 -18.36 37.49 -22.03
CA ASP A 351 -17.44 38.00 -23.05
C ASP A 351 -15.98 37.90 -22.55
N ALA A 352 -15.72 38.26 -21.30
CA ALA A 352 -14.40 38.09 -20.67
C ALA A 352 -13.96 36.65 -20.62
N SER A 353 -14.90 35.73 -20.33
CA SER A 353 -14.61 34.28 -20.26
C SER A 353 -14.33 33.68 -21.64
N VAL A 354 -15.07 34.12 -22.67
CA VAL A 354 -14.86 33.71 -24.05
C VAL A 354 -13.52 34.19 -24.59
N GLU A 355 -13.08 35.37 -24.18
CA GLU A 355 -11.81 35.97 -24.63
C GLU A 355 -10.58 35.15 -24.18
N VAL A 356 -10.53 34.76 -22.90
CA VAL A 356 -9.36 34.02 -22.34
C VAL A 356 -9.53 32.50 -22.28
N GLY A 357 -10.75 31.99 -22.30
CA GLY A 357 -11.09 30.61 -22.18
C GLY A 357 -10.33 29.69 -23.13
N PRO A 358 -10.27 29.96 -24.44
CA PRO A 358 -9.55 29.11 -25.40
C PRO A 358 -8.04 29.03 -25.09
N ALA A 359 -7.41 30.17 -24.74
CA ALA A 359 -5.99 30.22 -24.43
C ALA A 359 -5.68 29.42 -23.14
N LEU A 360 -6.51 29.55 -22.11
CA LEU A 360 -6.39 28.83 -20.86
C LEU A 360 -6.58 27.31 -21.07
N PHE A 361 -7.59 26.94 -21.84
CA PHE A 361 -7.84 25.53 -22.15
C PHE A 361 -6.65 24.87 -22.85
N ILE A 362 -6.12 25.53 -23.89
CA ILE A 362 -4.95 25.04 -24.63
C ILE A 362 -3.73 24.96 -23.72
N SER A 363 -3.50 25.96 -22.86
CA SER A 363 -2.40 25.96 -21.88
C SER A 363 -2.50 24.77 -20.93
N LEU A 364 -3.66 24.56 -20.31
CA LEU A 364 -3.90 23.44 -19.42
C LEU A 364 -3.80 22.09 -20.13
N LEU A 365 -4.27 22.01 -21.37
CA LEU A 365 -4.14 20.84 -22.21
C LEU A 365 -2.67 20.51 -22.50
N ILE A 366 -1.86 21.49 -22.84
CA ILE A 366 -0.41 21.32 -23.07
C ILE A 366 0.27 20.82 -21.79
N ILE A 367 -0.03 21.42 -20.64
CA ILE A 367 0.51 20.97 -19.34
C ILE A 367 0.07 19.53 -19.04
N THR A 368 -1.18 19.16 -19.32
CA THR A 368 -1.69 17.83 -19.15
C THR A 368 -0.95 16.82 -20.04
N LEU A 369 -0.80 17.14 -21.34
CA LEU A 369 -0.12 16.30 -22.33
C LEU A 369 1.39 16.18 -22.06
N SER A 370 2.02 17.15 -21.41
CA SER A 370 3.44 17.11 -21.05
C SER A 370 3.80 15.93 -20.12
N PHE A 371 2.80 15.33 -19.47
CA PHE A 371 2.97 14.16 -18.59
C PHE A 371 2.79 12.82 -19.29
N ILE A 372 2.40 12.82 -20.59
CA ILE A 372 2.26 11.56 -21.37
C ILE A 372 3.53 10.71 -21.33
N PRO A 373 4.75 11.24 -21.41
CA PRO A 373 5.96 10.41 -21.37
C PRO A 373 6.10 9.58 -20.10
N ILE A 374 5.49 9.99 -18.99
CA ILE A 374 5.54 9.19 -17.74
C ILE A 374 4.75 7.88 -17.89
N PHE A 375 3.71 7.85 -18.73
CA PHE A 375 2.92 6.63 -18.98
C PHE A 375 3.65 5.60 -19.85
N THR A 376 4.77 5.98 -20.47
CA THR A 376 5.63 5.07 -21.24
C THR A 376 6.72 4.42 -20.39
N LEU A 377 6.83 4.81 -19.10
CA LEU A 377 7.78 4.18 -18.18
C LEU A 377 7.31 2.75 -17.84
N GLU A 378 8.23 1.81 -17.91
CA GLU A 378 8.01 0.38 -17.66
C GLU A 378 8.68 -0.06 -16.34
N GLY A 379 8.41 -1.28 -15.91
CA GLY A 379 9.07 -1.89 -14.77
C GLY A 379 8.80 -1.16 -13.44
N GLN A 380 9.83 -0.91 -12.67
CA GLN A 380 9.73 -0.26 -11.35
C GLN A 380 9.36 1.22 -11.43
N GLU A 381 9.90 1.93 -12.41
CA GLU A 381 9.64 3.36 -12.60
C GLU A 381 8.18 3.61 -12.99
N GLY A 382 7.62 2.80 -13.88
CA GLY A 382 6.21 2.89 -14.25
C GLY A 382 5.28 2.64 -13.07
N ARG A 383 5.59 1.65 -12.22
CA ARG A 383 4.81 1.35 -11.00
C ARG A 383 4.88 2.46 -9.96
N LEU A 384 6.03 3.14 -9.86
CA LEU A 384 6.24 4.22 -8.91
C LEU A 384 5.57 5.51 -9.36
N PHE A 385 5.81 5.94 -10.61
CA PHE A 385 5.36 7.24 -11.12
C PHE A 385 3.98 7.20 -11.78
N GLY A 386 3.49 6.01 -12.19
CA GLY A 386 2.17 5.87 -12.80
C GLY A 386 1.03 6.48 -11.96
N PRO A 387 0.90 6.15 -10.66
CA PRO A 387 -0.14 6.72 -9.81
C PRO A 387 -0.08 8.26 -9.70
N LEU A 388 1.14 8.84 -9.65
CA LEU A 388 1.37 10.28 -9.66
C LEU A 388 0.90 10.90 -10.97
N ALA A 389 1.26 10.30 -12.11
CA ALA A 389 0.90 10.78 -13.43
C ALA A 389 -0.61 10.75 -13.65
N PHE A 390 -1.29 9.66 -13.28
CA PHE A 390 -2.75 9.53 -13.37
C PHE A 390 -3.45 10.61 -12.55
N THR A 391 -3.07 10.77 -11.29
CA THR A 391 -3.72 11.72 -10.38
C THR A 391 -3.54 13.15 -10.85
N LYS A 392 -2.32 13.53 -11.24
CA LYS A 392 -2.03 14.85 -11.78
C LYS A 392 -2.81 15.11 -13.08
N THR A 393 -2.79 14.15 -14.01
CA THR A 393 -3.48 14.29 -15.29
C THR A 393 -4.98 14.48 -15.11
N TYR A 394 -5.62 13.69 -14.23
CA TYR A 394 -7.05 13.83 -13.95
C TYR A 394 -7.40 15.14 -13.25
N SER A 395 -6.57 15.57 -12.30
CA SER A 395 -6.74 16.87 -11.64
C SER A 395 -6.65 18.03 -12.64
N MET A 396 -5.67 17.99 -13.55
CA MET A 396 -5.49 19.01 -14.58
C MET A 396 -6.63 19.01 -15.61
N ALA A 397 -7.07 17.84 -16.07
CA ALA A 397 -8.21 17.72 -16.96
C ALA A 397 -9.49 18.22 -16.28
N GLY A 398 -9.70 17.89 -15.00
CA GLY A 398 -10.77 18.44 -14.19
C GLY A 398 -10.71 19.97 -14.06
N ALA A 399 -9.53 20.51 -13.80
CA ALA A 399 -9.33 21.96 -13.74
C ALA A 399 -9.64 22.65 -15.06
N ALA A 400 -9.24 22.08 -16.19
CA ALA A 400 -9.55 22.61 -17.52
C ALA A 400 -11.07 22.65 -17.77
N ALA A 401 -11.77 21.56 -17.41
CA ALA A 401 -13.24 21.51 -17.51
C ALA A 401 -13.91 22.55 -16.58
N LEU A 402 -13.44 22.67 -15.34
CA LEU A 402 -13.96 23.65 -14.38
C LEU A 402 -13.73 25.09 -14.84
N ALA A 403 -12.56 25.38 -15.42
CA ALA A 403 -12.22 26.71 -15.92
C ALA A 403 -13.21 27.19 -16.97
N ILE A 404 -13.70 26.30 -17.82
CA ILE A 404 -14.64 26.65 -18.89
C ILE A 404 -16.10 26.64 -18.40
N ILE A 405 -16.47 25.69 -17.54
CA ILE A 405 -17.88 25.46 -17.18
C ILE A 405 -18.25 26.14 -15.87
N VAL A 406 -17.50 25.88 -14.81
CA VAL A 406 -17.92 26.23 -13.45
C VAL A 406 -17.45 27.63 -13.05
N ILE A 407 -16.21 28.00 -13.38
CA ILE A 407 -15.64 29.31 -13.00
C ILE A 407 -16.45 30.48 -13.56
N PRO A 408 -16.83 30.52 -14.85
CA PRO A 408 -17.68 31.59 -15.37
C PRO A 408 -19.03 31.72 -14.66
N ILE A 409 -19.63 30.56 -14.32
CA ILE A 409 -20.90 30.53 -13.60
C ILE A 409 -20.74 31.12 -12.18
N LEU A 410 -19.71 30.65 -11.46
CA LEU A 410 -19.44 31.16 -10.11
C LEU A 410 -19.12 32.66 -10.12
N MET A 411 -18.37 33.13 -11.11
CA MET A 411 -18.12 34.57 -11.31
C MET A 411 -19.42 35.34 -11.49
N GLY A 412 -20.33 34.89 -12.34
CA GLY A 412 -21.62 35.49 -12.57
C GLY A 412 -22.49 35.64 -11.32
N PHE A 413 -22.43 34.62 -10.44
CA PHE A 413 -23.17 34.65 -9.17
C PHE A 413 -22.48 35.46 -8.07
N TRP A 414 -21.17 35.41 -7.97
CA TRP A 414 -20.44 35.92 -6.79
C TRP A 414 -19.70 37.23 -7.01
N ILE A 415 -19.25 37.55 -8.22
CA ILE A 415 -18.61 38.82 -8.49
C ILE A 415 -19.69 39.91 -8.53
N ARG A 416 -19.95 40.50 -7.38
CA ARG A 416 -20.96 41.55 -7.18
C ARG A 416 -20.38 42.72 -6.37
N GLY A 417 -20.86 43.90 -6.61
CA GLY A 417 -20.45 45.11 -5.90
C GLY A 417 -19.41 45.89 -6.69
N LYS A 418 -18.83 46.89 -6.06
CA LYS A 418 -17.82 47.75 -6.64
C LYS A 418 -16.49 47.02 -6.70
N ILE A 419 -15.96 46.78 -7.88
CA ILE A 419 -14.67 46.15 -8.08
C ILE A 419 -13.59 47.19 -7.89
N PRO A 420 -12.61 46.99 -6.98
CA PRO A 420 -11.51 47.90 -6.81
C PRO A 420 -10.66 47.96 -8.08
N ALA A 421 -10.27 49.16 -8.50
CA ALA A 421 -9.36 49.33 -9.62
C ALA A 421 -8.01 48.65 -9.31
N GLU A 422 -7.39 48.06 -10.32
CA GLU A 422 -6.11 47.34 -10.17
C GLU A 422 -5.03 48.24 -9.49
N THR A 423 -5.02 49.54 -9.83
CA THR A 423 -4.11 50.53 -9.27
C THR A 423 -4.44 50.95 -7.84
N SER A 424 -5.62 50.60 -7.30
CA SER A 424 -6.01 50.92 -5.92
C SER A 424 -5.33 49.99 -4.90
N ASN A 425 -4.94 48.79 -5.31
CA ASN A 425 -4.22 47.84 -4.46
C ASN A 425 -2.78 48.32 -4.23
N PRO A 426 -2.37 48.59 -2.96
CA PRO A 426 -1.04 49.09 -2.66
C PRO A 426 0.07 48.10 -3.04
N LEU A 427 -0.21 46.81 -2.95
CA LEU A 427 0.74 45.72 -3.31
C LEU A 427 1.00 45.73 -4.83
N ASN A 428 -0.06 45.76 -5.65
CA ASN A 428 0.05 45.82 -7.10
C ASN A 428 0.78 47.08 -7.55
N ARG A 429 0.52 48.23 -6.91
CA ARG A 429 1.20 49.48 -7.21
C ARG A 429 2.71 49.39 -6.97
N VAL A 430 3.15 48.81 -5.85
CA VAL A 430 4.57 48.61 -5.54
C VAL A 430 5.23 47.67 -6.55
N LEU A 431 4.57 46.54 -6.85
CA LEU A 431 5.08 45.55 -7.81
C LEU A 431 5.18 46.12 -9.23
N ILE A 432 4.15 46.83 -9.71
CA ILE A 432 4.15 47.48 -11.02
C ILE A 432 5.27 48.54 -11.09
N LYS A 433 5.42 49.34 -10.02
CA LYS A 433 6.48 50.36 -9.96
C LYS A 433 7.90 49.77 -9.99
N ALA A 434 8.08 48.59 -9.41
CA ALA A 434 9.35 47.84 -9.43
C ALA A 434 9.60 47.11 -10.77
N TYR A 435 8.55 46.53 -11.34
CA TYR A 435 8.65 45.70 -12.55
C TYR A 435 8.76 46.52 -13.83
N HIS A 436 7.97 47.61 -13.95
CA HIS A 436 7.91 48.44 -15.14
C HIS A 436 9.27 48.96 -15.63
N PRO A 437 10.15 49.54 -14.78
CA PRO A 437 11.47 49.98 -15.22
C PRO A 437 12.39 48.82 -15.63
N LEU A 438 12.24 47.67 -15.00
CA LEU A 438 12.98 46.49 -15.38
C LEU A 438 12.56 46.00 -16.77
N LEU A 439 11.26 45.89 -17.01
CA LEU A 439 10.71 45.49 -18.30
C LEU A 439 11.17 46.41 -19.42
N LEU A 440 11.10 47.73 -19.22
CA LEU A 440 11.58 48.72 -20.20
C LEU A 440 13.06 48.54 -20.51
N ARG A 441 13.90 48.25 -19.51
CA ARG A 441 15.34 48.02 -19.70
C ARG A 441 15.60 46.73 -20.49
N VAL A 442 14.90 45.64 -20.18
CA VAL A 442 14.98 44.37 -20.90
C VAL A 442 14.60 44.51 -22.37
N LEU A 443 13.48 45.23 -22.64
CA LEU A 443 13.00 45.48 -24.00
C LEU A 443 13.89 46.46 -24.77
N HIS A 444 14.53 47.41 -24.09
CA HIS A 444 15.43 48.37 -24.73
C HIS A 444 16.77 47.73 -25.16
N TRP A 445 17.18 46.64 -24.44
CA TRP A 445 18.43 45.93 -24.70
C TRP A 445 18.19 44.46 -25.04
N PRO A 446 17.43 44.12 -26.09
CA PRO A 446 16.99 42.72 -26.35
C PRO A 446 18.15 41.79 -26.64
N LYS A 447 19.18 42.25 -27.38
CA LYS A 447 20.38 41.41 -27.69
C LYS A 447 21.18 41.08 -26.46
N THR A 448 21.35 42.00 -25.54
CA THR A 448 22.05 41.77 -24.26
C THR A 448 21.27 40.82 -23.38
N THR A 449 19.93 40.98 -23.32
CA THR A 449 19.04 40.10 -22.56
C THR A 449 19.11 38.65 -23.08
N LEU A 450 19.05 38.47 -24.40
CA LEU A 450 19.19 37.13 -25.02
C LEU A 450 20.58 36.56 -24.78
N LEU A 451 21.63 37.37 -24.81
CA LEU A 451 22.99 36.88 -24.49
C LEU A 451 23.11 36.42 -23.04
N VAL A 452 22.55 37.22 -22.09
CA VAL A 452 22.55 36.81 -20.67
C VAL A 452 21.73 35.57 -20.45
N ALA A 453 20.56 35.42 -21.08
CA ALA A 453 19.76 34.21 -21.01
C ALA A 453 20.51 32.96 -21.55
N ALA A 454 21.19 33.13 -22.72
CA ALA A 454 22.01 32.05 -23.29
C ALA A 454 23.16 31.65 -22.36
N LEU A 455 23.88 32.67 -21.83
CA LEU A 455 24.96 32.41 -20.86
C LEU A 455 24.45 31.70 -19.59
N SER A 456 23.27 32.08 -19.09
CA SER A 456 22.65 31.45 -17.92
C SER A 456 22.36 29.95 -18.19
N ILE A 457 21.89 29.60 -19.41
CA ILE A 457 21.70 28.20 -19.80
C ILE A 457 23.05 27.46 -19.81
N PHE A 458 24.11 28.05 -20.35
CA PHE A 458 25.42 27.42 -20.34
C PHE A 458 26.00 27.21 -18.94
N THR A 459 25.69 28.09 -17.97
CA THR A 459 26.15 27.87 -16.58
C THR A 459 25.54 26.63 -15.92
N VAL A 460 24.41 26.12 -16.42
CA VAL A 460 23.80 24.88 -15.92
C VAL A 460 24.62 23.65 -16.28
N ILE A 461 25.40 23.69 -17.36
CA ILE A 461 26.22 22.57 -17.82
C ILE A 461 27.26 22.17 -16.74
N TRP A 462 27.82 23.14 -16.03
CA TRP A 462 28.83 22.89 -15.01
C TRP A 462 28.27 22.11 -13.79
N PRO A 463 27.19 22.52 -13.10
CA PRO A 463 26.59 21.67 -12.06
C PRO A 463 26.09 20.34 -12.59
N LEU A 464 25.50 20.32 -13.81
CA LEU A 464 25.03 19.06 -14.40
C LEU A 464 26.15 18.04 -14.61
N SER A 465 27.37 18.50 -14.93
CA SER A 465 28.54 17.61 -15.06
C SER A 465 29.07 17.08 -13.72
N GLN A 466 28.60 17.65 -12.60
CA GLN A 466 29.00 17.25 -11.23
C GLN A 466 27.97 16.38 -10.51
N VAL A 467 26.76 16.32 -11.04
CA VAL A 467 25.69 15.43 -10.54
C VAL A 467 25.84 14.11 -11.29
N GLY A 468 26.61 13.19 -10.70
CA GLY A 468 26.86 11.86 -11.23
C GLY A 468 25.76 10.87 -10.91
#